data_f90ebb223d4a740bf8e0eade78c03e25
#
_entry.id   f90ebb223d4a740bf8e0eade78c03e25
#
_cell.length_a   1.000
_cell.length_b   1.000
_cell.length_c   1.000
_cell.angle_alpha   90.00
_cell.angle_beta   90.00
_cell.angle_gamma   90.00
#
_symmetry.space_group_name_H-M   'P 1'
#
loop_
_entity.id
_entity.type
_entity.pdbx_description
1 polymer ?
#
loop_
_entity_poly.entity_id
_entity_poly.type
_entity_poly.pdbx_seq_one_letter_code
_entity_poly.pdbx_strand_id
1 'polypeptide(L)'
;GCTDAIQNRQFLSCVLNAENGYENTRSIQPAAQKKKIAVLGGGPAGLEAARVAALRGHDVTLFEKTTTLGGQLNIACVPPRKEEMRRAAQDLIHAVCNAGVHLCMGQTRTAEQLKDAGFEAVINAVGAHSAAPRIPGIDSVNVADAWKVLAGEQQVYGTVAVIGGGMVGCETAEYLAARGCKVSVIEMMDKIAAGESTTILPTLLENYKTYGVEQYPSHKVKEFRMDAVVCENKDGAEVTIPCDYIVLAMGARSNEFDAAALEAASIPVYSIGDAAGKAADISNAIRTGYDTACQL
;
A
#
# COMPACT_ATOMS: atom_id res chain seq x y z
N GLY A 1 -6.80 -13.51 2.09
CA GLY A 1 -8.22 -13.24 2.01
C GLY A 1 -9.08 -14.43 2.37
N CYS A 2 -10.22 -14.63 1.68
CA CYS A 2 -11.18 -15.70 2.04
C CYS A 2 -10.57 -17.10 2.05
N THR A 3 -9.69 -17.44 1.11
CA THR A 3 -9.02 -18.75 1.08
C THR A 3 -8.13 -18.97 2.31
N ASP A 4 -7.39 -17.94 2.74
CA ASP A 4 -6.60 -17.98 3.96
C ASP A 4 -7.46 -18.16 5.21
N ALA A 5 -8.57 -17.43 5.31
CA ALA A 5 -9.50 -17.57 6.42
C ALA A 5 -10.03 -19.00 6.50
N ILE A 6 -10.40 -19.62 5.37
CA ILE A 6 -10.87 -21.01 5.32
C ILE A 6 -9.77 -21.97 5.79
N GLN A 7 -8.54 -21.83 5.26
CA GLN A 7 -7.43 -22.72 5.62
C GLN A 7 -7.02 -22.60 7.10
N ASN A 8 -7.06 -21.41 7.63
CA ASN A 8 -6.73 -21.14 9.03
C ASN A 8 -7.95 -21.34 9.98
N ARG A 9 -9.08 -21.86 9.47
CA ARG A 9 -10.32 -22.05 10.22
C ARG A 9 -10.81 -20.78 10.91
N GLN A 10 -10.59 -19.64 10.26
CA GLN A 10 -11.04 -18.33 10.72
C GLN A 10 -12.39 -17.99 10.10
N PHE A 11 -13.05 -16.98 10.65
CA PHE A 11 -14.30 -16.46 10.13
C PHE A 11 -14.09 -15.91 8.71
N LEU A 12 -14.96 -16.28 7.78
CA LEU A 12 -14.85 -15.86 6.38
C LEU A 12 -15.04 -14.35 6.27
N SER A 13 -14.07 -13.67 5.67
CA SER A 13 -14.15 -12.25 5.41
C SER A 13 -13.69 -11.94 3.99
N CYS A 14 -14.19 -10.85 3.42
CA CYS A 14 -13.77 -10.35 2.12
C CYS A 14 -12.80 -9.18 2.28
N VAL A 15 -11.76 -9.14 1.46
CA VAL A 15 -10.77 -8.05 1.46
C VAL A 15 -11.39 -6.73 0.97
N LEU A 16 -12.39 -6.80 0.07
CA LEU A 16 -13.02 -5.64 -0.57
C LEU A 16 -14.41 -5.31 -0.05
N ASN A 17 -14.98 -6.15 0.82
CA ASN A 17 -16.31 -5.94 1.37
C ASN A 17 -16.26 -6.05 2.89
N ALA A 18 -16.33 -4.91 3.58
CA ALA A 18 -16.27 -4.85 5.04
C ALA A 18 -17.50 -5.47 5.72
N GLU A 19 -18.63 -5.59 5.02
CA GLU A 19 -19.87 -6.17 5.54
C GLU A 19 -19.85 -7.70 5.50
N ASN A 20 -19.06 -8.30 4.60
CA ASN A 20 -19.06 -9.74 4.40
C ASN A 20 -18.75 -10.53 5.68
N GLY A 21 -19.70 -11.38 6.08
CA GLY A 21 -19.66 -12.15 7.31
C GLY A 21 -20.07 -11.36 8.56
N TYR A 22 -20.45 -10.10 8.41
CA TYR A 22 -20.90 -9.21 9.49
C TYR A 22 -22.22 -8.50 9.13
N GLU A 23 -23.02 -9.05 8.22
CA GLU A 23 -24.22 -8.43 7.66
C GLU A 23 -25.28 -8.11 8.73
N ASN A 24 -25.25 -8.84 9.85
CA ASN A 24 -26.14 -8.60 10.99
C ASN A 24 -25.76 -7.37 11.83
N THR A 25 -24.50 -6.94 11.77
CA THR A 25 -23.96 -5.88 12.64
C THR A 25 -23.36 -4.72 11.84
N ARG A 26 -23.07 -4.94 10.58
CA ARG A 26 -22.54 -3.96 9.64
C ARG A 26 -23.51 -3.76 8.49
N SER A 27 -24.16 -2.62 8.48
CA SER A 27 -25.02 -2.21 7.37
C SER A 27 -24.96 -0.69 7.23
N ILE A 28 -24.95 -0.20 5.99
CA ILE A 28 -24.92 1.22 5.70
C ILE A 28 -26.30 1.79 6.02
N GLN A 29 -26.40 2.61 7.06
CA GLN A 29 -27.62 3.30 7.47
C GLN A 29 -27.56 4.77 7.08
N PRO A 30 -28.69 5.40 6.71
CA PRO A 30 -28.72 6.84 6.48
C PRO A 30 -28.19 7.62 7.69
N ALA A 31 -27.42 8.67 7.44
CA ALA A 31 -26.92 9.55 8.49
C ALA A 31 -28.07 10.35 9.13
N ALA A 32 -27.99 10.56 10.43
CA ALA A 32 -28.99 11.37 11.14
C ALA A 32 -29.00 12.84 10.66
N GLN A 33 -27.82 13.33 10.27
CA GLN A 33 -27.63 14.68 9.73
C GLN A 33 -26.69 14.63 8.54
N LYS A 34 -27.09 15.23 7.42
CA LYS A 34 -26.24 15.41 6.24
C LYS A 34 -25.11 16.37 6.56
N LYS A 35 -23.89 16.01 6.20
CA LYS A 35 -22.67 16.83 6.35
C LYS A 35 -21.97 16.99 5.01
N LYS A 36 -21.18 18.05 4.88
CA LYS A 36 -20.23 18.25 3.79
C LYS A 36 -18.88 17.69 4.18
N ILE A 37 -18.44 16.61 3.52
CA ILE A 37 -17.28 15.81 3.90
C ILE A 37 -16.20 15.88 2.83
N ALA A 38 -14.95 16.16 3.23
CA ALA A 38 -13.79 16.01 2.38
C ALA A 38 -13.10 14.66 2.63
N VAL A 39 -12.74 13.96 1.56
CA VAL A 39 -11.89 12.77 1.60
C VAL A 39 -10.58 13.09 0.88
N LEU A 40 -9.46 12.93 1.54
CA LEU A 40 -8.12 13.20 1.01
C LEU A 40 -7.44 11.90 0.62
N GLY A 41 -7.28 11.66 -0.68
CA GLY A 41 -6.65 10.47 -1.24
C GLY A 41 -7.65 9.48 -1.84
N GLY A 42 -7.39 9.10 -3.10
CA GLY A 42 -8.19 8.18 -3.91
C GLY A 42 -7.68 6.74 -3.92
N GLY A 43 -6.98 6.31 -2.85
CA GLY A 43 -6.62 4.92 -2.61
C GLY A 43 -7.79 4.10 -2.05
N PRO A 44 -7.61 2.79 -1.78
CA PRO A 44 -8.69 1.90 -1.37
C PRO A 44 -9.45 2.38 -0.12
N ALA A 45 -8.74 2.92 0.88
CA ALA A 45 -9.37 3.44 2.10
C ALA A 45 -10.25 4.66 1.82
N GLY A 46 -9.73 5.63 1.05
CA GLY A 46 -10.47 6.84 0.69
C GLY A 46 -11.65 6.56 -0.24
N LEU A 47 -11.49 5.66 -1.22
CA LEU A 47 -12.58 5.26 -2.11
C LEU A 47 -13.72 4.60 -1.32
N GLU A 48 -13.42 3.67 -0.42
CA GLU A 48 -14.44 3.03 0.39
C GLU A 48 -15.11 4.02 1.36
N ALA A 49 -14.34 4.88 2.02
CA ALA A 49 -14.90 5.90 2.91
C ALA A 49 -15.81 6.88 2.16
N ALA A 50 -15.40 7.35 0.98
CA ALA A 50 -16.20 8.26 0.15
C ALA A 50 -17.51 7.60 -0.30
N ARG A 51 -17.43 6.34 -0.77
CA ARG A 51 -18.60 5.56 -1.17
C ARG A 51 -19.61 5.41 -0.03
N VAL A 52 -19.15 4.95 1.13
CA VAL A 52 -20.02 4.71 2.28
C VAL A 52 -20.63 6.02 2.79
N ALA A 53 -19.85 7.08 2.93
CA ALA A 53 -20.34 8.38 3.36
C ALA A 53 -21.42 8.93 2.40
N ALA A 54 -21.21 8.81 1.07
CA ALA A 54 -22.18 9.23 0.08
C ALA A 54 -23.48 8.41 0.14
N LEU A 55 -23.39 7.08 0.28
CA LEU A 55 -24.54 6.19 0.46
C LEU A 55 -25.34 6.49 1.73
N ARG A 56 -24.68 7.02 2.77
CA ARG A 56 -25.35 7.51 3.98
C ARG A 56 -26.05 8.86 3.81
N GLY A 57 -25.87 9.52 2.65
CA GLY A 57 -26.54 10.77 2.29
C GLY A 57 -25.70 12.04 2.52
N HIS A 58 -24.42 11.93 2.86
CA HIS A 58 -23.53 13.07 2.97
C HIS A 58 -23.18 13.68 1.60
N ASP A 59 -22.77 14.95 1.59
CA ASP A 59 -22.20 15.65 0.44
C ASP A 59 -20.68 15.42 0.46
N VAL A 60 -20.18 14.53 -0.41
CA VAL A 60 -18.81 14.05 -0.35
C VAL A 60 -17.98 14.55 -1.53
N THR A 61 -16.84 15.17 -1.23
CA THR A 61 -15.83 15.55 -2.22
C THR A 61 -14.53 14.78 -1.92
N LEU A 62 -14.06 14.02 -2.90
CA LEU A 62 -12.78 13.30 -2.84
C LEU A 62 -11.73 14.08 -3.63
N PHE A 63 -10.61 14.40 -2.97
CA PHE A 63 -9.44 15.02 -3.56
C PHE A 63 -8.33 13.99 -3.75
N GLU A 64 -7.81 13.87 -4.98
CA GLU A 64 -6.69 13.00 -5.32
C GLU A 64 -5.57 13.80 -5.98
N LYS A 65 -4.34 13.68 -5.46
CA LYS A 65 -3.17 14.42 -5.94
C LYS A 65 -2.75 14.08 -7.37
N THR A 66 -3.05 12.84 -7.80
CA THR A 66 -2.75 12.35 -9.14
C THR A 66 -3.95 12.48 -10.07
N THR A 67 -3.77 12.12 -11.33
CA THR A 67 -4.85 12.07 -12.33
C THR A 67 -5.55 10.71 -12.38
N THR A 68 -5.17 9.77 -11.51
CA THR A 68 -5.70 8.40 -11.48
C THR A 68 -6.11 8.01 -10.06
N LEU A 69 -7.27 7.34 -9.93
CA LEU A 69 -7.71 6.71 -8.69
C LEU A 69 -7.13 5.30 -8.52
N GLY A 70 -7.24 4.74 -7.32
CA GLY A 70 -6.80 3.39 -6.98
C GLY A 70 -5.57 3.37 -6.07
N GLY A 71 -4.78 4.45 -6.03
CA GLY A 71 -3.60 4.55 -5.16
C GLY A 71 -2.65 3.36 -5.32
N GLN A 72 -2.23 2.75 -4.22
CA GLN A 72 -1.28 1.63 -4.22
C GLN A 72 -1.81 0.36 -4.93
N LEU A 73 -3.12 0.19 -5.13
CA LEU A 73 -3.65 -0.92 -5.91
C LEU A 73 -3.14 -0.93 -7.36
N ASN A 74 -2.83 0.24 -7.91
CA ASN A 74 -2.30 0.38 -9.27
C ASN A 74 -0.91 -0.23 -9.44
N ILE A 75 -0.10 -0.26 -8.38
CA ILE A 75 1.21 -0.92 -8.37
C ILE A 75 1.14 -2.34 -7.83
N ALA A 76 0.25 -2.62 -6.88
CA ALA A 76 0.05 -3.95 -6.32
C ALA A 76 -0.48 -4.98 -7.34
N CYS A 77 -1.10 -4.52 -8.43
CA CYS A 77 -1.58 -5.40 -9.51
C CYS A 77 -0.51 -5.75 -10.56
N VAL A 78 0.71 -5.20 -10.45
CA VAL A 78 1.77 -5.35 -11.46
C VAL A 78 2.54 -6.66 -11.35
N PRO A 79 2.88 -7.17 -10.13
CA PRO A 79 3.53 -8.46 -9.98
C PRO A 79 2.73 -9.61 -10.61
N PRO A 80 3.37 -10.71 -11.01
CA PRO A 80 2.69 -11.86 -11.62
C PRO A 80 1.50 -12.36 -10.79
N ARG A 81 0.41 -12.75 -11.47
CA ARG A 81 -0.83 -13.32 -10.89
C ARG A 81 -1.61 -12.36 -9.99
N LYS A 82 -1.37 -11.06 -10.11
CA LYS A 82 -2.07 -10.01 -9.34
C LYS A 82 -3.02 -9.16 -10.21
N GLU A 83 -3.30 -9.57 -11.44
CA GLU A 83 -4.11 -8.81 -12.42
C GLU A 83 -5.54 -8.54 -11.90
N GLU A 84 -6.08 -9.45 -11.08
CA GLU A 84 -7.41 -9.27 -10.47
C GLU A 84 -7.49 -8.07 -9.53
N MET A 85 -6.37 -7.64 -8.95
CA MET A 85 -6.34 -6.42 -8.13
C MET A 85 -6.63 -5.15 -8.93
N ARG A 86 -6.33 -5.15 -10.23
CA ARG A 86 -6.71 -4.06 -11.14
C ARG A 86 -8.23 -3.96 -11.27
N ARG A 87 -8.91 -5.11 -11.40
CA ARG A 87 -10.36 -5.16 -11.43
C ARG A 87 -10.97 -4.68 -10.12
N ALA A 88 -10.40 -5.09 -8.99
CA ALA A 88 -10.81 -4.62 -7.67
C ALA A 88 -10.71 -3.08 -7.54
N ALA A 89 -9.63 -2.48 -8.04
CA ALA A 89 -9.50 -1.01 -8.06
C ALA A 89 -10.57 -0.36 -8.95
N GLN A 90 -10.85 -0.92 -10.14
CA GLN A 90 -11.88 -0.43 -11.04
C GLN A 90 -13.29 -0.53 -10.42
N ASP A 91 -13.60 -1.63 -9.75
CA ASP A 91 -14.89 -1.83 -9.09
C ASP A 91 -15.10 -0.81 -7.95
N LEU A 92 -14.08 -0.52 -7.15
CA LEU A 92 -14.12 0.55 -6.14
C LEU A 92 -14.34 1.94 -6.76
N ILE A 93 -13.65 2.24 -7.85
CA ILE A 93 -13.79 3.52 -8.57
C ILE A 93 -15.22 3.66 -9.13
N HIS A 94 -15.74 2.63 -9.79
CA HIS A 94 -17.11 2.63 -10.31
C HIS A 94 -18.14 2.80 -9.19
N ALA A 95 -17.93 2.15 -8.05
CA ALA A 95 -18.83 2.26 -6.90
C ALA A 95 -18.86 3.68 -6.32
N VAL A 96 -17.73 4.37 -6.26
CA VAL A 96 -17.64 5.78 -5.84
C VAL A 96 -18.34 6.70 -6.83
N CYS A 97 -18.13 6.51 -8.14
CA CYS A 97 -18.83 7.30 -9.18
C CYS A 97 -20.35 7.11 -9.10
N ASN A 98 -20.80 5.87 -8.95
CA ASN A 98 -22.23 5.54 -8.84
C ASN A 98 -22.88 6.07 -7.55
N ALA A 99 -22.10 6.25 -6.48
CA ALA A 99 -22.57 6.86 -5.23
C ALA A 99 -22.71 8.40 -5.32
N GLY A 100 -22.30 9.01 -6.42
CA GLY A 100 -22.44 10.46 -6.63
C GLY A 100 -21.37 11.30 -5.90
N VAL A 101 -20.21 10.75 -5.60
CA VAL A 101 -19.09 11.49 -5.00
C VAL A 101 -18.50 12.48 -5.99
N HIS A 102 -18.25 13.72 -5.55
CA HIS A 102 -17.53 14.72 -6.34
C HIS A 102 -16.04 14.42 -6.37
N LEU A 103 -15.49 14.17 -7.55
CA LEU A 103 -14.08 13.81 -7.74
C LEU A 103 -13.26 15.04 -8.17
N CYS A 104 -12.25 15.40 -7.40
CA CYS A 104 -11.30 16.48 -7.68
C CYS A 104 -9.89 15.88 -7.90
N MET A 105 -9.60 15.56 -9.17
CA MET A 105 -8.35 14.92 -9.58
C MET A 105 -7.22 15.95 -9.78
N GLY A 106 -5.95 15.53 -9.59
CA GLY A 106 -4.78 16.39 -9.72
C GLY A 106 -4.72 17.49 -8.67
N GLN A 107 -5.39 17.31 -7.53
CA GLN A 107 -5.55 18.35 -6.53
C GLN A 107 -5.23 17.86 -5.13
N THR A 108 -4.44 18.67 -4.40
CA THR A 108 -4.24 18.56 -2.96
C THR A 108 -4.99 19.70 -2.26
N ARG A 109 -5.29 19.55 -0.98
CA ARG A 109 -5.90 20.60 -0.15
C ARG A 109 -5.17 20.71 1.17
N THR A 110 -4.94 21.96 1.63
CA THR A 110 -4.48 22.23 2.98
C THR A 110 -5.67 22.30 3.94
N ALA A 111 -5.38 22.22 5.24
CA ALA A 111 -6.41 22.34 6.28
C ALA A 111 -7.16 23.67 6.21
N GLU A 112 -6.47 24.80 5.93
CA GLU A 112 -7.08 26.12 5.75
C GLU A 112 -8.05 26.13 4.58
N GLN A 113 -7.63 25.57 3.42
CA GLN A 113 -8.49 25.52 2.24
C GLN A 113 -9.77 24.71 2.48
N LEU A 114 -9.66 23.59 3.23
CA LEU A 114 -10.83 22.77 3.57
C LEU A 114 -11.76 23.49 4.55
N LYS A 115 -11.22 24.16 5.55
CA LYS A 115 -11.97 24.99 6.49
C LYS A 115 -12.73 26.09 5.76
N ASP A 116 -12.03 26.87 4.92
CA ASP A 116 -12.60 28.01 4.20
C ASP A 116 -13.66 27.58 3.15
N ALA A 117 -13.54 26.34 2.62
CA ALA A 117 -14.54 25.74 1.76
C ALA A 117 -15.78 25.20 2.51
N GLY A 118 -15.79 25.27 3.85
CA GLY A 118 -16.94 24.90 4.69
C GLY A 118 -17.16 23.41 4.82
N PHE A 119 -16.11 22.59 4.78
CA PHE A 119 -16.20 21.17 5.13
C PHE A 119 -16.41 21.01 6.64
N GLU A 120 -17.32 20.09 7.01
CA GLU A 120 -17.73 19.83 8.40
C GLU A 120 -17.00 18.63 9.01
N ALA A 121 -16.40 17.78 8.17
CA ALA A 121 -15.53 16.69 8.56
C ALA A 121 -14.52 16.38 7.45
N VAL A 122 -13.36 15.88 7.82
CA VAL A 122 -12.29 15.49 6.89
C VAL A 122 -11.87 14.06 7.17
N ILE A 123 -11.83 13.23 6.13
CA ILE A 123 -11.26 11.89 6.16
C ILE A 123 -9.87 11.95 5.51
N ASN A 124 -8.83 11.78 6.30
CA ASN A 124 -7.45 11.75 5.86
C ASN A 124 -7.07 10.32 5.45
N ALA A 125 -7.02 10.06 4.14
CA ALA A 125 -6.65 8.79 3.51
C ALA A 125 -5.46 8.97 2.54
N VAL A 126 -4.52 9.86 2.86
CA VAL A 126 -3.37 10.22 2.00
C VAL A 126 -2.35 9.08 1.84
N GLY A 127 -2.55 7.96 2.53
CA GLY A 127 -1.78 6.72 2.37
C GLY A 127 -0.36 6.82 2.94
N ALA A 128 0.56 6.13 2.28
CA ALA A 128 1.96 6.01 2.67
C ALA A 128 2.90 6.20 1.47
N HIS A 129 4.18 6.26 1.76
CA HIS A 129 5.28 6.24 0.80
C HIS A 129 6.30 5.16 1.20
N SER A 130 7.13 4.74 0.26
CA SER A 130 8.20 3.77 0.50
C SER A 130 9.20 4.29 1.54
N ALA A 131 9.59 3.43 2.47
CA ALA A 131 10.57 3.77 3.50
C ALA A 131 11.98 3.67 2.94
N ALA A 132 12.78 4.71 3.17
CA ALA A 132 14.20 4.77 2.82
C ALA A 132 15.03 4.94 4.10
N PRO A 133 15.63 3.87 4.65
CA PRO A 133 16.48 3.97 5.83
C PRO A 133 17.81 4.66 5.49
N ARG A 134 18.44 5.26 6.50
CA ARG A 134 19.76 5.87 6.32
C ARG A 134 20.84 4.80 6.29
N ILE A 135 21.17 4.32 5.11
CA ILE A 135 22.27 3.37 4.85
C ILE A 135 23.28 4.08 3.93
N PRO A 136 24.60 3.99 4.17
CA PRO A 136 25.61 4.53 3.28
C PRO A 136 25.41 4.07 1.84
N GLY A 137 25.48 5.00 0.88
CA GLY A 137 25.31 4.73 -0.56
C GLY A 137 23.86 4.70 -1.04
N ILE A 138 22.86 5.01 -0.21
CA ILE A 138 21.43 4.97 -0.59
C ILE A 138 21.08 5.94 -1.72
N ASP A 139 21.79 7.05 -1.84
CA ASP A 139 21.57 8.06 -2.88
C ASP A 139 22.32 7.76 -4.18
N SER A 140 22.93 6.58 -4.32
CA SER A 140 23.65 6.18 -5.52
C SER A 140 22.69 5.97 -6.71
N VAL A 141 23.17 6.26 -7.93
CA VAL A 141 22.34 6.24 -9.15
C VAL A 141 21.80 4.85 -9.52
N ASN A 142 22.39 3.78 -8.97
CA ASN A 142 21.95 2.40 -9.16
C ASN A 142 20.95 1.93 -8.10
N VAL A 143 20.55 2.79 -7.16
CA VAL A 143 19.54 2.50 -6.15
C VAL A 143 18.16 2.97 -6.62
N ALA A 144 17.22 2.05 -6.67
CA ALA A 144 15.84 2.27 -7.12
C ALA A 144 14.84 1.94 -6.02
N ASP A 145 13.67 2.53 -6.09
CA ASP A 145 12.54 2.25 -5.20
C ASP A 145 11.63 1.18 -5.82
N ALA A 146 11.24 0.15 -5.04
CA ALA A 146 10.41 -0.95 -5.53
C ALA A 146 9.05 -0.46 -6.08
N TRP A 147 8.42 0.53 -5.44
CA TRP A 147 7.15 1.07 -5.91
C TRP A 147 7.31 1.80 -7.25
N LYS A 148 8.40 2.56 -7.43
CA LYS A 148 8.70 3.24 -8.69
C LYS A 148 9.07 2.27 -9.80
N VAL A 149 9.76 1.17 -9.47
CA VAL A 149 10.05 0.10 -10.43
C VAL A 149 8.74 -0.57 -10.88
N LEU A 150 7.85 -0.92 -9.96
CA LEU A 150 6.54 -1.49 -10.28
C LEU A 150 5.63 -0.51 -11.03
N ALA A 151 5.72 0.79 -10.73
CA ALA A 151 5.02 1.84 -11.48
C ALA A 151 5.57 2.09 -12.89
N GLY A 152 6.75 1.53 -13.22
CA GLY A 152 7.44 1.76 -14.49
C GLY A 152 8.16 3.11 -14.57
N GLU A 153 8.29 3.83 -13.46
CA GLU A 153 8.98 5.13 -13.36
C GLU A 153 10.49 4.98 -13.26
N GLN A 154 10.97 3.84 -12.76
CA GLN A 154 12.38 3.47 -12.71
C GLN A 154 12.59 2.13 -13.40
N GLN A 155 13.64 2.01 -14.21
CA GLN A 155 14.00 0.78 -14.91
C GLN A 155 15.27 0.20 -14.31
N VAL A 156 15.28 -1.12 -14.10
CA VAL A 156 16.44 -1.88 -13.64
C VAL A 156 16.61 -3.11 -14.54
N TYR A 157 17.85 -3.55 -14.72
CA TYR A 157 18.20 -4.67 -15.60
C TYR A 157 19.49 -5.35 -15.10
N GLY A 158 19.88 -6.46 -15.73
CA GLY A 158 21.08 -7.21 -15.36
C GLY A 158 20.93 -7.94 -14.04
N THR A 159 21.88 -7.75 -13.14
CA THR A 159 21.88 -8.36 -11.80
C THR A 159 21.30 -7.38 -10.79
N VAL A 160 20.24 -7.78 -10.07
CA VAL A 160 19.48 -6.90 -9.19
C VAL A 160 19.44 -7.47 -7.77
N ALA A 161 19.84 -6.68 -6.78
CA ALA A 161 19.66 -6.98 -5.37
C ALA A 161 18.38 -6.30 -4.86
N VAL A 162 17.38 -7.07 -4.44
CA VAL A 162 16.16 -6.56 -3.79
C VAL A 162 16.36 -6.59 -2.28
N ILE A 163 16.24 -5.42 -1.65
CA ILE A 163 16.46 -5.23 -0.21
C ILE A 163 15.13 -5.21 0.52
N GLY A 164 14.94 -6.21 1.38
CA GLY A 164 13.70 -6.49 2.11
C GLY A 164 12.96 -7.67 1.49
N GLY A 165 12.87 -8.75 2.26
CA GLY A 165 12.20 -10.01 1.89
C GLY A 165 10.76 -10.09 2.41
N GLY A 166 10.10 -8.96 2.66
CA GLY A 166 8.65 -8.90 2.89
C GLY A 166 7.85 -9.14 1.60
N MET A 167 6.51 -9.08 1.68
CA MET A 167 5.63 -9.35 0.54
C MET A 167 5.97 -8.49 -0.68
N VAL A 168 6.10 -7.17 -0.53
CA VAL A 168 6.43 -6.27 -1.64
C VAL A 168 7.77 -6.61 -2.28
N GLY A 169 8.80 -6.88 -1.46
CA GLY A 169 10.12 -7.23 -1.98
C GLY A 169 10.11 -8.56 -2.71
N CYS A 170 9.44 -9.56 -2.15
CA CYS A 170 9.32 -10.87 -2.80
C CYS A 170 8.55 -10.81 -4.13
N GLU A 171 7.46 -10.06 -4.18
CA GLU A 171 6.68 -9.86 -5.41
C GLU A 171 7.47 -9.05 -6.46
N THR A 172 8.23 -8.04 -6.02
CA THR A 172 9.12 -7.26 -6.90
C THR A 172 10.24 -8.12 -7.45
N ALA A 173 10.83 -8.98 -6.62
CA ALA A 173 11.87 -9.91 -7.05
C ALA A 173 11.37 -10.90 -8.10
N GLU A 174 10.18 -11.47 -7.89
CA GLU A 174 9.54 -12.34 -8.88
C GLU A 174 9.24 -11.60 -10.19
N TYR A 175 8.71 -10.39 -10.10
CA TYR A 175 8.43 -9.53 -11.26
C TYR A 175 9.68 -9.27 -12.09
N LEU A 176 10.81 -8.95 -11.46
CA LEU A 176 12.08 -8.69 -12.13
C LEU A 176 12.70 -9.96 -12.72
N ALA A 177 12.66 -11.07 -11.98
CA ALA A 177 13.19 -12.35 -12.43
C ALA A 177 12.41 -12.90 -13.64
N ALA A 178 11.09 -12.78 -13.63
CA ALA A 178 10.23 -13.14 -14.77
C ALA A 178 10.52 -12.29 -16.03
N ARG A 179 11.17 -11.13 -15.88
CA ARG A 179 11.59 -10.25 -16.98
C ARG A 179 13.05 -10.43 -17.39
N GLY A 180 13.73 -11.45 -16.85
CA GLY A 180 15.08 -11.85 -17.23
C GLY A 180 16.21 -11.23 -16.40
N CYS A 181 15.92 -10.52 -15.31
CA CYS A 181 16.93 -10.10 -14.37
C CYS A 181 17.46 -11.28 -13.56
N LYS A 182 18.75 -11.28 -13.20
CA LYS A 182 19.30 -12.15 -12.16
C LYS A 182 19.04 -11.48 -10.81
N VAL A 183 18.23 -12.10 -9.97
CA VAL A 183 17.74 -11.44 -8.76
C VAL A 183 18.25 -12.14 -7.50
N SER A 184 18.70 -11.33 -6.54
CA SER A 184 19.02 -11.74 -5.17
C SER A 184 18.10 -11.00 -4.21
N VAL A 185 17.43 -11.70 -3.28
CA VAL A 185 16.62 -11.10 -2.21
C VAL A 185 17.40 -11.12 -0.92
N ILE A 186 17.62 -9.96 -0.31
CA ILE A 186 18.38 -9.77 0.92
C ILE A 186 17.42 -9.37 2.04
N GLU A 187 17.38 -10.18 3.11
CA GLU A 187 16.48 -9.97 4.25
C GLU A 187 17.22 -10.09 5.58
N MET A 188 17.00 -9.13 6.47
CA MET A 188 17.62 -9.12 7.79
C MET A 188 17.02 -10.17 8.75
N MET A 189 15.77 -10.54 8.54
CA MET A 189 15.08 -11.58 9.32
C MET A 189 15.52 -12.98 8.85
N ASP A 190 15.22 -13.99 9.66
CA ASP A 190 15.60 -15.38 9.40
C ASP A 190 14.81 -16.05 8.25
N LYS A 191 13.78 -15.40 7.76
CA LYS A 191 12.92 -15.90 6.67
C LYS A 191 12.50 -14.77 5.73
N ILE A 192 12.50 -15.08 4.44
CA ILE A 192 11.84 -14.24 3.42
C ILE A 192 10.35 -14.60 3.36
N ALA A 193 9.56 -13.69 2.80
CA ALA A 193 8.10 -13.83 2.67
C ALA A 193 7.41 -14.18 4.01
N ALA A 194 7.98 -13.74 5.15
CA ALA A 194 7.36 -13.90 6.45
C ALA A 194 6.03 -13.11 6.47
N GLY A 195 4.91 -13.80 6.65
CA GLY A 195 3.56 -13.20 6.60
C GLY A 195 2.85 -13.36 5.26
N GLU A 196 3.49 -13.98 4.25
CA GLU A 196 2.78 -14.35 3.03
C GLU A 196 1.77 -15.47 3.31
N SER A 197 0.68 -15.45 2.55
CA SER A 197 -0.37 -16.45 2.61
C SER A 197 0.18 -17.86 2.41
N THR A 198 -0.28 -18.81 3.22
CA THR A 198 0.08 -20.23 3.11
C THR A 198 -0.33 -20.84 1.77
N THR A 199 -1.26 -20.22 1.04
CA THR A 199 -1.69 -20.62 -0.30
C THR A 199 -0.77 -20.08 -1.41
N ILE A 200 -0.17 -18.91 -1.19
CA ILE A 200 0.65 -18.22 -2.20
C ILE A 200 2.13 -18.57 -2.06
N LEU A 201 2.60 -18.70 -0.82
CA LEU A 201 4.01 -18.95 -0.51
C LEU A 201 4.63 -20.13 -1.27
N PRO A 202 3.99 -21.33 -1.38
CA PRO A 202 4.57 -22.44 -2.13
C PRO A 202 4.81 -22.08 -3.61
N THR A 203 3.86 -21.41 -4.26
CA THR A 203 3.98 -21.00 -5.67
C THR A 203 5.08 -19.95 -5.85
N LEU A 204 5.20 -18.98 -4.92
CA LEU A 204 6.26 -17.98 -4.94
C LEU A 204 7.63 -18.65 -4.87
N LEU A 205 7.83 -19.58 -3.93
CA LEU A 205 9.10 -20.28 -3.76
C LEU A 205 9.46 -21.20 -4.94
N GLU A 206 8.46 -21.83 -5.56
CA GLU A 206 8.65 -22.62 -6.78
C GLU A 206 9.08 -21.74 -7.95
N ASN A 207 8.47 -20.57 -8.11
CA ASN A 207 8.85 -19.58 -9.12
C ASN A 207 10.26 -19.03 -8.88
N TYR A 208 10.63 -18.78 -7.62
CA TYR A 208 11.99 -18.39 -7.27
C TYR A 208 13.02 -19.44 -7.71
N LYS A 209 12.71 -20.71 -7.47
CA LYS A 209 13.55 -21.81 -7.94
C LYS A 209 13.62 -21.87 -9.48
N THR A 210 12.48 -21.68 -10.15
CA THR A 210 12.39 -21.70 -11.62
C THR A 210 13.17 -20.55 -12.26
N TYR A 211 13.10 -19.36 -11.68
CA TYR A 211 13.79 -18.17 -12.19
C TYR A 211 15.21 -18.02 -11.65
N GLY A 212 15.65 -18.88 -10.74
CA GLY A 212 16.99 -18.82 -10.15
C GLY A 212 17.17 -17.62 -9.21
N VAL A 213 16.12 -17.22 -8.47
CA VAL A 213 16.22 -16.15 -7.49
C VAL A 213 17.00 -16.61 -6.29
N GLU A 214 18.11 -15.94 -6.00
CA GLU A 214 18.95 -16.22 -4.83
C GLU A 214 18.34 -15.57 -3.58
N GLN A 215 18.48 -16.24 -2.44
CA GLN A 215 17.87 -15.78 -1.18
C GLN A 215 18.93 -15.67 -0.10
N TYR A 216 19.01 -14.51 0.51
CA TYR A 216 19.94 -14.18 1.60
C TYR A 216 19.17 -13.76 2.86
N PRO A 217 18.49 -14.71 3.57
CA PRO A 217 17.90 -14.43 4.88
C PRO A 217 19.00 -14.23 5.93
N SER A 218 18.68 -13.55 7.03
CA SER A 218 19.62 -13.20 8.10
C SER A 218 20.84 -12.40 7.62
N HIS A 219 20.63 -11.54 6.61
CA HIS A 219 21.67 -10.65 6.08
C HIS A 219 21.23 -9.19 6.29
N LYS A 220 21.92 -8.48 7.16
CA LYS A 220 21.65 -7.06 7.44
C LYS A 220 22.52 -6.20 6.55
N VAL A 221 21.90 -5.37 5.71
CA VAL A 221 22.62 -4.43 4.84
C VAL A 221 23.36 -3.38 5.66
N LYS A 222 24.61 -3.14 5.30
CA LYS A 222 25.52 -2.15 5.90
C LYS A 222 25.82 -0.99 4.95
N GLU A 223 26.01 -1.29 3.66
CA GLU A 223 26.42 -0.31 2.65
C GLU A 223 25.92 -0.71 1.26
N PHE A 224 25.55 0.27 0.47
CA PHE A 224 25.28 0.16 -0.95
C PHE A 224 26.46 0.67 -1.75
N ARG A 225 26.95 -0.12 -2.71
CA ARG A 225 28.02 0.23 -3.65
C ARG A 225 27.50 0.25 -5.08
N MET A 226 28.29 0.78 -5.99
CA MET A 226 27.93 0.84 -7.40
C MET A 226 27.83 -0.54 -8.08
N ASP A 227 28.48 -1.53 -7.51
CA ASP A 227 28.62 -2.88 -8.06
C ASP A 227 28.22 -4.00 -7.08
N ALA A 228 27.78 -3.64 -5.86
CA ALA A 228 27.47 -4.64 -4.83
C ALA A 228 26.66 -4.05 -3.66
N VAL A 229 26.08 -4.97 -2.88
CA VAL A 229 25.56 -4.71 -1.53
C VAL A 229 26.46 -5.37 -0.51
N VAL A 230 26.89 -4.63 0.50
CA VAL A 230 27.64 -5.16 1.65
C VAL A 230 26.68 -5.44 2.79
N CYS A 231 26.70 -6.68 3.27
CA CYS A 231 25.83 -7.16 4.33
C CYS A 231 26.66 -7.77 5.48
N GLU A 232 26.05 -7.86 6.64
CA GLU A 232 26.51 -8.66 7.78
C GLU A 232 25.57 -9.87 7.93
N ASN A 233 26.09 -11.07 7.92
CA ASN A 233 25.30 -12.29 8.11
C ASN A 233 25.05 -12.55 9.60
N LYS A 234 24.32 -13.63 9.91
CA LYS A 234 23.98 -14.04 11.29
C LYS A 234 25.18 -14.29 12.21
N ASP A 235 26.33 -14.62 11.62
CA ASP A 235 27.56 -14.94 12.36
C ASP A 235 28.46 -13.70 12.54
N GLY A 236 27.99 -12.51 12.11
CA GLY A 236 28.71 -11.25 12.16
C GLY A 236 29.76 -11.09 11.05
N ALA A 237 29.80 -12.03 10.10
CA ALA A 237 30.74 -11.95 8.98
C ALA A 237 30.21 -11.02 7.88
N GLU A 238 31.13 -10.25 7.28
CA GLU A 238 30.80 -9.41 6.13
C GLU A 238 30.66 -10.26 4.86
N VAL A 239 29.58 -10.03 4.13
CA VAL A 239 29.25 -10.68 2.86
C VAL A 239 29.00 -9.59 1.82
N THR A 240 29.70 -9.70 0.69
CA THR A 240 29.49 -8.79 -0.47
C THR A 240 28.70 -9.53 -1.55
N ILE A 241 27.54 -8.98 -1.92
CA ILE A 241 26.64 -9.55 -2.92
C ILE A 241 26.71 -8.66 -4.18
N PRO A 242 27.28 -9.14 -5.30
CA PRO A 242 27.42 -8.37 -6.52
C PRO A 242 26.07 -8.06 -7.16
N CYS A 243 25.87 -6.84 -7.65
CA CYS A 243 24.69 -6.43 -8.40
C CYS A 243 24.95 -5.16 -9.22
N ASP A 244 24.21 -5.01 -10.32
CA ASP A 244 24.21 -3.77 -11.14
C ASP A 244 23.24 -2.75 -10.56
N TYR A 245 22.10 -3.20 -10.02
CA TYR A 245 21.05 -2.37 -9.42
C TYR A 245 20.63 -2.88 -8.07
N ILE A 246 20.19 -1.95 -7.23
CA ILE A 246 19.66 -2.19 -5.89
C ILE A 246 18.23 -1.68 -5.84
N VAL A 247 17.28 -2.52 -5.45
CA VAL A 247 15.86 -2.15 -5.35
C VAL A 247 15.42 -2.22 -3.90
N LEU A 248 15.00 -1.07 -3.36
CA LEU A 248 14.59 -0.95 -1.96
C LEU A 248 13.11 -1.32 -1.78
N ALA A 249 12.85 -2.31 -0.95
CA ALA A 249 11.53 -2.77 -0.53
C ALA A 249 11.45 -2.87 1.01
N MET A 250 11.91 -1.84 1.71
CA MET A 250 12.15 -1.84 3.17
C MET A 250 10.95 -1.32 3.98
N GLY A 251 9.73 -1.54 3.47
CA GLY A 251 8.49 -1.14 4.11
C GLY A 251 7.96 0.22 3.66
N ALA A 252 6.99 0.74 4.38
CA ALA A 252 6.32 2.00 4.08
C ALA A 252 6.17 2.86 5.33
N ARG A 253 6.07 4.17 5.13
CA ARG A 253 5.78 5.17 6.18
C ARG A 253 4.55 5.96 5.78
N SER A 254 3.68 6.23 6.76
CA SER A 254 2.50 7.07 6.57
C SER A 254 2.87 8.44 6.05
N ASN A 255 2.08 8.95 5.12
CA ASN A 255 2.16 10.35 4.71
C ASN A 255 1.54 11.23 5.81
N GLU A 256 2.13 12.40 6.02
CA GLU A 256 1.63 13.36 6.99
C GLU A 256 0.60 14.29 6.36
N PHE A 257 -0.39 14.68 7.15
CA PHE A 257 -1.34 15.75 6.85
C PHE A 257 -1.40 16.67 8.05
N ASP A 258 -1.06 17.94 7.86
CA ASP A 258 -1.16 18.94 8.89
C ASP A 258 -2.63 19.36 9.09
N ALA A 259 -3.22 18.94 10.20
CA ALA A 259 -4.62 19.18 10.55
C ALA A 259 -4.85 20.41 11.44
N ALA A 260 -3.79 21.14 11.84
CA ALA A 260 -3.85 22.16 12.90
C ALA A 260 -4.96 23.21 12.68
N ALA A 261 -5.16 23.68 11.44
CA ALA A 261 -6.21 24.68 11.15
C ALA A 261 -7.64 24.13 11.26
N LEU A 262 -7.83 22.84 11.00
CA LEU A 262 -9.12 22.15 11.17
C LEU A 262 -9.41 21.90 12.65
N GLU A 263 -8.41 21.43 13.40
CA GLU A 263 -8.48 21.21 14.85
C GLU A 263 -8.81 22.50 15.61
N ALA A 264 -8.14 23.61 15.26
CA ALA A 264 -8.42 24.93 15.82
C ALA A 264 -9.86 25.41 15.53
N ALA A 265 -10.46 24.97 14.42
CA ALA A 265 -11.85 25.24 14.05
C ALA A 265 -12.85 24.20 14.58
N SER A 266 -12.39 23.22 15.37
CA SER A 266 -13.19 22.07 15.87
C SER A 266 -13.83 21.24 14.75
N ILE A 267 -13.18 21.16 13.58
CA ILE A 267 -13.57 20.30 12.47
C ILE A 267 -12.87 18.94 12.64
N PRO A 268 -13.61 17.85 12.81
CA PRO A 268 -13.00 16.55 13.06
C PRO A 268 -12.23 16.03 11.84
N VAL A 269 -11.04 15.46 12.11
CA VAL A 269 -10.18 14.80 11.11
C VAL A 269 -9.99 13.34 11.49
N TYR A 270 -10.31 12.45 10.57
CA TYR A 270 -10.22 11.01 10.75
C TYR A 270 -9.13 10.43 9.84
N SER A 271 -8.00 9.99 10.39
CA SER A 271 -6.96 9.32 9.62
C SER A 271 -7.28 7.82 9.48
N ILE A 272 -7.27 7.33 8.23
CA ILE A 272 -7.63 5.95 7.88
C ILE A 272 -6.61 5.29 6.97
N GLY A 273 -6.66 3.95 6.90
CA GLY A 273 -5.72 3.15 6.10
C GLY A 273 -4.27 3.43 6.52
N ASP A 274 -3.39 3.47 5.56
CA ASP A 274 -1.96 3.71 5.81
C ASP A 274 -1.64 5.11 6.36
N ALA A 275 -2.55 6.08 6.24
CA ALA A 275 -2.38 7.41 6.84
C ALA A 275 -2.59 7.41 8.37
N ALA A 276 -3.11 6.34 8.95
CA ALA A 276 -3.36 6.22 10.39
C ALA A 276 -2.10 5.85 11.22
N GLY A 277 -0.90 6.04 10.69
CA GLY A 277 0.37 5.87 11.39
C GLY A 277 1.05 4.51 11.18
N LYS A 278 0.37 3.51 10.63
CA LYS A 278 0.96 2.21 10.31
C LYS A 278 0.40 1.68 8.99
N ALA A 279 1.28 1.51 8.01
CA ALA A 279 0.92 0.84 6.77
C ALA A 279 0.52 -0.62 7.02
N ALA A 280 -0.55 -1.05 6.37
CA ALA A 280 -1.16 -2.37 6.55
C ALA A 280 -1.63 -2.93 5.19
N ASP A 281 -2.55 -3.87 5.21
CA ASP A 281 -3.09 -4.51 4.02
C ASP A 281 -4.36 -3.82 3.47
N ILE A 282 -4.82 -4.30 2.33
CA ILE A 282 -6.03 -3.79 1.65
C ILE A 282 -7.27 -3.97 2.52
N SER A 283 -7.36 -5.08 3.27
CA SER A 283 -8.49 -5.35 4.17
C SER A 283 -8.60 -4.31 5.27
N ASN A 284 -7.47 -3.89 5.85
CA ASN A 284 -7.42 -2.80 6.82
C ASN A 284 -7.84 -1.46 6.19
N ALA A 285 -7.38 -1.17 4.96
CA ALA A 285 -7.75 0.05 4.24
C ALA A 285 -9.28 0.12 4.03
N ILE A 286 -9.89 -0.95 3.53
CA ILE A 286 -11.33 -1.04 3.30
C ILE A 286 -12.12 -0.94 4.61
N ARG A 287 -11.71 -1.69 5.66
CA ARG A 287 -12.41 -1.68 6.95
C ARG A 287 -12.37 -0.34 7.63
N THR A 288 -11.19 0.30 7.69
CA THR A 288 -11.06 1.63 8.32
C THR A 288 -11.85 2.68 7.57
N GLY A 289 -11.89 2.61 6.22
CA GLY A 289 -12.73 3.48 5.40
C GLY A 289 -14.21 3.30 5.69
N TYR A 290 -14.70 2.07 5.68
CA TYR A 290 -16.08 1.72 5.99
C TYR A 290 -16.48 2.15 7.40
N ASP A 291 -15.72 1.70 8.43
CA ASP A 291 -16.05 1.92 9.83
C ASP A 291 -16.06 3.42 10.19
N THR A 292 -15.10 4.19 9.65
CA THR A 292 -15.07 5.65 9.86
C THR A 292 -16.25 6.34 9.20
N ALA A 293 -16.57 6.01 7.96
CA ALA A 293 -17.70 6.61 7.27
C ALA A 293 -19.05 6.26 7.93
N CYS A 294 -19.18 5.08 8.54
CA CYS A 294 -20.38 4.70 9.29
C CYS A 294 -20.59 5.48 10.59
N GLN A 295 -19.55 6.12 11.14
CA GLN A 295 -19.62 6.92 12.36
C GLN A 295 -19.96 8.40 12.13
N LEU A 296 -19.89 8.88 10.88
CA LEU A 296 -20.17 10.27 10.52
C LEU A 296 -21.66 10.56 10.48
#